data_9b990209ee54d2db69095892e7146533
#
_entry.id   9b990209ee54d2db69095892e7146533
#
_cell.length_a   1.000
_cell.length_b   1.000
_cell.length_c   1.000
_cell.angle_alpha   90.00
_cell.angle_beta   90.00
_cell.angle_gamma   90.00
#
_symmetry.space_group_name_H-M   'P 1'
#
loop_
_entity.id
_entity.type
_entity.pdbx_description
1 polymer ?
#
loop_
_entity_poly.entity_id
_entity_poly.type
_entity_poly.pdbx_seq_one_letter_code
_entity_poly.pdbx_strand_id
1 'polypeptide(L)'
;IEFRNLDNAKFGYKVFRENHYFAINWLRVRNSLHLVAQAEEWFSPSRIRQIKKGLKNGAKVREAHTAKEIRDFAHMLHKVYSAKIRRHFPSKDFFQQLEKQMMRSRQSRIFIVTYKDKIIGGSACIYSDKSAYLWFSGGMRKTYALQYPGILAVWYALHDAKQRGYHHLEFMDVGLPFRKHGYREFVLRFGGKQISTRRWFRFKWEWLNRMLIKMYE
;
A
#
# COMPACT_ATOMS: atom_id res chain seq x y z
N ILE A 1 12.12 2.87 18.88
CA ILE A 1 12.14 3.64 17.62
C ILE A 1 12.21 2.64 16.46
N GLU A 2 11.37 2.82 15.46
CA GLU A 2 11.46 2.13 14.17
C GLU A 2 11.65 3.18 13.08
N PHE A 3 12.66 3.01 12.23
CA PHE A 3 12.85 3.81 11.05
C PHE A 3 12.63 2.96 9.80
N ARG A 4 11.79 3.44 8.90
CA ARG A 4 11.47 2.79 7.61
C ARG A 4 12.01 3.62 6.47
N ASN A 5 12.96 3.07 5.74
CA ASN A 5 13.41 3.70 4.51
C ASN A 5 12.48 3.31 3.35
N LEU A 6 11.98 4.29 2.63
CA LEU A 6 11.05 4.08 1.52
C LEU A 6 11.75 3.81 0.19
N ASP A 7 13.02 4.20 0.05
CA ASP A 7 13.70 4.08 -1.25
C ASP A 7 15.05 3.35 -1.16
N ASN A 8 16.07 3.95 -0.60
CA ASN A 8 17.43 3.41 -0.65
C ASN A 8 17.74 2.53 0.55
N ALA A 9 17.92 1.21 0.33
CA ALA A 9 18.24 0.25 1.38
C ALA A 9 19.59 0.53 2.11
N LYS A 10 20.48 1.33 1.50
CA LYS A 10 21.78 1.71 2.09
C LYS A 10 21.75 3.08 2.79
N PHE A 11 20.63 3.82 2.68
CA PHE A 11 20.52 5.13 3.32
C PHE A 11 20.81 5.06 4.82
N GLY A 12 21.72 5.92 5.27
CA GLY A 12 22.08 6.06 6.67
C GLY A 12 22.71 4.82 7.31
N TYR A 13 23.14 3.81 6.53
CA TYR A 13 23.60 2.53 7.05
C TYR A 13 24.65 2.69 8.16
N LYS A 14 25.72 3.44 7.90
CA LYS A 14 26.79 3.69 8.86
C LYS A 14 26.28 4.41 10.11
N VAL A 15 25.51 5.49 9.92
CA VAL A 15 24.97 6.30 11.01
C VAL A 15 24.05 5.50 11.92
N PHE A 16 23.15 4.68 11.35
CA PHE A 16 22.28 3.83 12.15
C PHE A 16 23.06 2.81 12.98
N ARG A 17 24.11 2.21 12.40
CA ARG A 17 24.97 1.25 13.10
C ARG A 17 25.76 1.90 14.24
N GLU A 18 26.38 3.04 13.99
CA GLU A 18 27.12 3.81 15.01
C GLU A 18 26.21 4.25 16.16
N ASN A 19 24.92 4.45 15.90
CA ASN A 19 23.92 4.80 16.92
C ASN A 19 23.16 3.59 17.49
N HIS A 20 23.73 2.38 17.40
CA HIS A 20 23.19 1.15 18.00
C HIS A 20 21.79 0.75 17.51
N TYR A 21 21.45 1.05 16.26
CA TYR A 21 20.29 0.47 15.60
C TYR A 21 20.67 -0.88 14.98
N PHE A 22 19.75 -1.84 15.05
CA PHE A 22 19.87 -3.07 14.28
C PHE A 22 18.88 -3.07 13.10
N ALA A 23 19.26 -3.76 12.04
CA ALA A 23 18.50 -3.80 10.79
C ALA A 23 17.77 -5.13 10.61
N ILE A 24 16.52 -5.08 10.22
CA ILE A 24 15.77 -6.25 9.77
C ILE A 24 15.45 -6.09 8.28
N ASN A 25 15.79 -7.10 7.48
CA ASN A 25 15.42 -7.13 6.07
C ASN A 25 13.90 -7.24 5.94
N TRP A 26 13.33 -6.35 5.13
CA TRP A 26 11.90 -6.27 4.88
C TRP A 26 11.64 -6.22 3.39
N LEU A 27 10.54 -6.79 2.93
CA LEU A 27 10.21 -6.77 1.52
C LEU A 27 9.21 -5.67 1.18
N ARG A 28 9.39 -5.10 0.01
CA ARG A 28 8.40 -4.33 -0.76
C ARG A 28 8.23 -4.96 -2.14
N VAL A 29 7.16 -4.63 -2.83
CA VAL A 29 6.96 -4.99 -4.24
C VAL A 29 6.91 -3.71 -5.06
N ARG A 30 7.71 -3.65 -6.12
CA ARG A 30 7.77 -2.53 -7.07
C ARG A 30 7.23 -2.95 -8.42
N ASN A 31 6.24 -2.22 -8.91
CA ASN A 31 5.79 -2.30 -10.28
C ASN A 31 6.48 -1.21 -11.12
N SER A 32 7.22 -1.62 -12.16
CA SER A 32 7.93 -0.71 -13.06
C SER A 32 7.00 -0.29 -14.21
N LEU A 33 6.21 0.75 -13.98
CA LEU A 33 5.18 1.20 -14.92
C LEU A 33 5.74 1.83 -16.20
N HIS A 34 6.95 2.38 -16.15
CA HIS A 34 7.61 3.00 -17.31
C HIS A 34 8.03 1.99 -18.39
N LEU A 35 8.09 0.69 -18.07
CA LEU A 35 8.52 -0.37 -18.98
C LEU A 35 7.39 -0.96 -19.85
N VAL A 36 6.14 -0.53 -19.66
CA VAL A 36 4.96 -1.06 -20.36
C VAL A 36 4.08 0.07 -20.88
N ALA A 37 3.27 -0.19 -21.91
CA ALA A 37 2.30 0.76 -22.41
C ALA A 37 1.11 0.90 -21.44
N GLN A 38 0.65 -0.21 -20.89
CA GLN A 38 -0.45 -0.27 -19.93
C GLN A 38 -0.03 -1.03 -18.66
N ALA A 39 -0.44 -0.58 -17.48
CA ALA A 39 -0.11 -1.24 -16.22
C ALA A 39 -0.55 -2.72 -16.17
N GLU A 40 -1.65 -3.02 -16.85
CA GLU A 40 -2.30 -4.33 -16.92
C GLU A 40 -1.47 -5.41 -17.63
N GLU A 41 -0.46 -5.05 -18.42
CA GLU A 41 0.41 -5.99 -19.13
C GLU A 41 1.19 -6.92 -18.18
N TRP A 42 1.48 -6.44 -16.97
CA TRP A 42 2.15 -7.23 -15.95
C TRP A 42 1.22 -8.11 -15.11
N PHE A 43 -0.10 -7.95 -15.26
CA PHE A 43 -1.06 -8.63 -14.39
C PHE A 43 -1.24 -10.10 -14.77
N SER A 44 -1.43 -10.94 -13.77
CA SER A 44 -1.79 -12.32 -14.03
C SER A 44 -3.12 -12.43 -14.77
N PRO A 45 -3.33 -13.45 -15.64
CA PRO A 45 -4.59 -13.63 -16.36
C PRO A 45 -5.82 -13.67 -15.42
N SER A 46 -5.64 -14.22 -14.22
CA SER A 46 -6.71 -14.26 -13.21
C SER A 46 -7.09 -12.86 -12.73
N ARG A 47 -6.13 -11.93 -12.58
CA ARG A 47 -6.41 -10.54 -12.20
C ARG A 47 -7.18 -9.80 -13.28
N ILE A 48 -6.77 -9.94 -14.52
CA ILE A 48 -7.49 -9.35 -15.67
C ILE A 48 -8.95 -9.82 -15.69
N ARG A 49 -9.18 -11.12 -15.55
CA ARG A 49 -10.56 -11.67 -15.50
C ARG A 49 -11.37 -11.11 -14.33
N GLN A 50 -10.77 -11.02 -13.15
CA GLN A 50 -11.43 -10.51 -11.95
C GLN A 50 -11.79 -9.02 -12.06
N ILE A 51 -10.90 -8.21 -12.63
CA ILE A 51 -11.13 -6.78 -12.91
C ILE A 51 -12.32 -6.64 -13.86
N LYS A 52 -12.28 -7.31 -15.04
CA LYS A 52 -13.35 -7.28 -16.03
C LYS A 52 -14.69 -7.73 -15.43
N LYS A 53 -14.68 -8.80 -14.63
CA LYS A 53 -15.90 -9.31 -13.98
C LYS A 53 -16.43 -8.34 -12.93
N GLY A 54 -15.58 -7.73 -12.12
CA GLY A 54 -16.01 -6.75 -11.11
C GLY A 54 -16.69 -5.53 -11.74
N LEU A 55 -16.10 -4.99 -12.80
CA LEU A 55 -16.67 -3.87 -13.57
C LEU A 55 -17.99 -4.28 -14.25
N LYS A 56 -18.04 -5.45 -14.91
CA LYS A 56 -19.26 -5.98 -15.52
C LYS A 56 -20.39 -6.18 -14.50
N ASN A 57 -20.06 -6.53 -13.26
CA ASN A 57 -21.01 -6.70 -12.16
C ASN A 57 -21.41 -5.36 -11.49
N GLY A 58 -21.16 -4.23 -12.15
CA GLY A 58 -21.65 -2.92 -11.78
C GLY A 58 -20.78 -2.17 -10.74
N ALA A 59 -19.60 -2.67 -10.41
CA ALA A 59 -18.65 -1.88 -9.62
C ALA A 59 -18.08 -0.74 -10.47
N LYS A 60 -17.97 0.46 -9.87
CA LYS A 60 -17.33 1.64 -10.48
C LYS A 60 -16.13 2.04 -9.65
N VAL A 61 -15.10 2.58 -10.31
CA VAL A 61 -13.90 3.08 -9.60
C VAL A 61 -13.61 4.50 -10.07
N ARG A 62 -13.32 5.36 -9.13
CA ARG A 62 -12.94 6.76 -9.41
C ARG A 62 -12.16 7.37 -8.23
N GLU A 63 -11.60 8.54 -8.44
CA GLU A 63 -11.04 9.35 -7.38
C GLU A 63 -12.16 9.88 -6.45
N ALA A 64 -11.87 10.00 -5.17
CA ALA A 64 -12.75 10.66 -4.19
C ALA A 64 -12.56 12.17 -4.31
N HIS A 65 -13.66 12.91 -4.39
CA HIS A 65 -13.66 14.36 -4.57
C HIS A 65 -14.21 15.15 -3.38
N THR A 66 -14.91 14.49 -2.48
CA THR A 66 -15.57 15.16 -1.35
C THR A 66 -15.04 14.67 -0.01
N ALA A 67 -15.07 15.56 0.98
CA ALA A 67 -14.75 15.24 2.37
C ALA A 67 -15.59 14.07 2.91
N LYS A 68 -16.85 13.98 2.49
CA LYS A 68 -17.74 12.88 2.86
C LYS A 68 -17.21 11.54 2.33
N GLU A 69 -16.83 11.47 1.07
CA GLU A 69 -16.30 10.23 0.46
C GLU A 69 -15.00 9.77 1.13
N ILE A 70 -14.14 10.70 1.52
CA ILE A 70 -12.89 10.40 2.24
C ILE A 70 -13.20 9.82 3.62
N ARG A 71 -14.16 10.39 4.35
CA ARG A 71 -14.61 9.85 5.64
C ARG A 71 -15.26 8.48 5.50
N ASP A 72 -16.11 8.28 4.48
CA ASP A 72 -16.77 7.01 4.23
C ASP A 72 -15.75 5.93 3.83
N PHE A 73 -14.73 6.29 3.04
CA PHE A 73 -13.59 5.43 2.73
C PHE A 73 -12.81 5.04 4.00
N ALA A 74 -12.48 6.00 4.85
CA ALA A 74 -11.78 5.75 6.11
C ALA A 74 -12.59 4.80 7.02
N HIS A 75 -13.90 5.01 7.12
CA HIS A 75 -14.78 4.13 7.88
C HIS A 75 -14.83 2.71 7.30
N MET A 76 -14.93 2.58 5.98
CA MET A 76 -14.86 1.28 5.29
C MET A 76 -13.54 0.57 5.56
N LEU A 77 -12.41 1.28 5.44
CA LEU A 77 -11.10 0.72 5.75
C LEU A 77 -11.00 0.25 7.19
N HIS A 78 -11.42 1.08 8.15
CA HIS A 78 -11.44 0.71 9.56
C HIS A 78 -12.20 -0.60 9.79
N LYS A 79 -13.38 -0.75 9.19
CA LYS A 79 -14.20 -1.97 9.27
C LYS A 79 -13.48 -3.20 8.69
N VAL A 80 -12.78 -3.03 7.56
CA VAL A 80 -12.03 -4.10 6.90
C VAL A 80 -10.79 -4.51 7.70
N TYR A 81 -10.07 -3.53 8.27
CA TYR A 81 -8.84 -3.78 9.02
C TYR A 81 -9.12 -4.31 10.43
N SER A 82 -10.08 -3.76 11.16
CA SER A 82 -10.47 -4.24 12.50
C SER A 82 -10.95 -5.68 12.49
N ALA A 83 -11.60 -6.13 11.40
CA ALA A 83 -12.07 -7.50 11.26
C ALA A 83 -10.97 -8.53 10.93
N LYS A 84 -9.79 -8.09 10.46
CA LYS A 84 -8.74 -9.00 9.94
C LYS A 84 -7.37 -8.81 10.56
N ILE A 85 -7.06 -7.63 11.01
CA ILE A 85 -5.70 -7.25 11.39
C ILE A 85 -5.78 -6.55 12.73
N ARG A 86 -5.31 -7.20 13.80
CA ARG A 86 -5.09 -6.60 15.13
C ARG A 86 -3.92 -5.59 15.11
N ARG A 87 -3.82 -4.77 14.07
CA ARG A 87 -2.78 -3.75 13.94
C ARG A 87 -3.37 -2.40 14.29
N HIS A 88 -2.53 -1.51 14.82
CA HIS A 88 -2.87 -0.11 14.96
C HIS A 88 -3.27 0.46 13.60
N PHE A 89 -4.55 0.76 13.46
CA PHE A 89 -5.07 1.48 12.32
C PHE A 89 -5.04 2.97 12.64
N PRO A 90 -4.72 3.85 11.69
CA PRO A 90 -4.68 5.28 11.94
C PRO A 90 -6.00 5.82 12.51
N SER A 91 -5.89 6.83 13.38
CA SER A 91 -7.05 7.49 13.98
C SER A 91 -7.91 8.23 12.94
N LYS A 92 -9.09 8.66 13.35
CA LYS A 92 -9.93 9.52 12.50
C LYS A 92 -9.22 10.81 12.12
N ASP A 93 -8.45 11.38 13.05
CA ASP A 93 -7.71 12.63 12.84
C ASP A 93 -6.66 12.50 11.73
N PHE A 94 -6.02 11.34 11.62
CA PHE A 94 -5.11 11.06 10.51
C PHE A 94 -5.79 11.22 9.15
N PHE A 95 -6.98 10.65 8.98
CA PHE A 95 -7.72 10.76 7.72
C PHE A 95 -8.26 12.16 7.47
N GLN A 96 -8.59 12.92 8.51
CA GLN A 96 -8.93 14.35 8.38
C GLN A 96 -7.74 15.19 7.94
N GLN A 97 -6.54 14.91 8.48
CA GLN A 97 -5.32 15.58 8.04
C GLN A 97 -4.95 15.17 6.60
N LEU A 98 -5.10 13.91 6.25
CA LEU A 98 -4.91 13.43 4.89
C LEU A 98 -5.87 14.13 3.91
N GLU A 99 -7.13 14.32 4.29
CA GLU A 99 -8.12 15.10 3.53
C GLU A 99 -7.63 16.52 3.25
N LYS A 100 -7.21 17.23 4.32
CA LYS A 100 -6.68 18.60 4.18
C LYS A 100 -5.45 18.67 3.27
N GLN A 101 -4.58 17.68 3.37
CA GLN A 101 -3.40 17.56 2.50
C GLN A 101 -3.78 17.29 1.05
N MET A 102 -4.75 16.43 0.80
CA MET A 102 -5.24 16.15 -0.56
C MET A 102 -5.83 17.38 -1.24
N MET A 103 -6.57 18.20 -0.47
CA MET A 103 -7.13 19.46 -0.98
C MET A 103 -6.05 20.52 -1.29
N ARG A 104 -4.90 20.47 -0.61
CA ARG A 104 -3.82 21.44 -0.74
C ARG A 104 -2.71 21.04 -1.71
N SER A 105 -2.42 19.75 -1.81
CA SER A 105 -1.32 19.25 -2.61
C SER A 105 -1.75 18.08 -3.49
N ARG A 106 -1.17 18.00 -4.70
CA ARG A 106 -1.38 16.85 -5.60
C ARG A 106 -0.60 15.59 -5.18
N GLN A 107 0.00 15.59 -3.98
CA GLN A 107 0.89 14.52 -3.50
C GLN A 107 0.16 13.33 -2.86
N SER A 108 -1.14 13.40 -2.70
CA SER A 108 -1.94 12.27 -2.22
C SER A 108 -3.28 12.19 -2.93
N ARG A 109 -3.78 10.96 -3.12
CA ARG A 109 -5.07 10.68 -3.74
C ARG A 109 -5.74 9.50 -3.08
N ILE A 110 -7.06 9.54 -3.03
CA ILE A 110 -7.89 8.43 -2.58
C ILE A 110 -8.76 7.99 -3.74
N PHE A 111 -8.74 6.70 -4.04
CA PHE A 111 -9.60 6.05 -5.01
C PHE A 111 -10.64 5.22 -4.29
N ILE A 112 -11.88 5.33 -4.72
CA ILE A 112 -13.02 4.61 -4.14
C ILE A 112 -13.61 3.64 -5.16
N VAL A 113 -13.95 2.46 -4.69
CA VAL A 113 -14.72 1.47 -5.43
C VAL A 113 -16.14 1.54 -4.92
N THR A 114 -17.10 1.84 -5.80
CA THR A 114 -18.51 1.99 -5.45
C THR A 114 -19.37 0.91 -6.12
N TYR A 115 -20.44 0.54 -5.45
CA TYR A 115 -21.50 -0.32 -6.00
C TYR A 115 -22.83 0.08 -5.37
N LYS A 116 -23.84 0.40 -6.21
CA LYS A 116 -25.15 0.92 -5.76
C LYS A 116 -24.97 2.07 -4.74
N ASP A 117 -24.16 3.06 -5.11
CA ASP A 117 -23.84 4.28 -4.36
C ASP A 117 -23.15 4.06 -2.99
N LYS A 118 -22.76 2.82 -2.68
CA LYS A 118 -22.00 2.51 -1.47
C LYS A 118 -20.52 2.34 -1.80
N ILE A 119 -19.65 2.89 -0.95
CA ILE A 119 -18.19 2.64 -1.00
C ILE A 119 -17.94 1.24 -0.44
N ILE A 120 -17.50 0.35 -1.32
CA ILE A 120 -17.23 -1.06 -1.00
C ILE A 120 -15.75 -1.43 -0.97
N GLY A 121 -14.89 -0.52 -1.43
CA GLY A 121 -13.45 -0.67 -1.45
C GLY A 121 -12.77 0.64 -1.81
N GLY A 122 -11.46 0.64 -1.81
CA GLY A 122 -10.66 1.77 -2.24
C GLY A 122 -9.20 1.67 -1.82
N SER A 123 -8.42 2.67 -2.23
CA SER A 123 -6.99 2.79 -1.95
C SER A 123 -6.60 4.24 -1.71
N ALA A 124 -5.55 4.44 -0.93
CA ALA A 124 -4.92 5.74 -0.74
C ALA A 124 -3.47 5.66 -1.21
N CYS A 125 -3.09 6.57 -2.09
CA CYS A 125 -1.76 6.68 -2.66
C CYS A 125 -1.10 8.00 -2.28
N ILE A 126 0.21 7.94 -2.08
CA ILE A 126 1.08 9.10 -1.94
C ILE A 126 2.03 9.11 -3.13
N TYR A 127 2.38 10.29 -3.58
CA TYR A 127 3.22 10.49 -4.76
C TYR A 127 4.47 11.28 -4.38
N SER A 128 5.58 10.87 -4.93
CA SER A 128 6.80 11.66 -4.99
C SER A 128 7.25 11.78 -6.45
N ASP A 129 8.40 12.36 -6.72
CA ASP A 129 8.88 12.70 -8.05
C ASP A 129 8.57 11.68 -9.16
N LYS A 130 8.98 10.43 -8.97
CA LYS A 130 8.85 9.36 -9.98
C LYS A 130 8.08 8.14 -9.50
N SER A 131 7.65 8.13 -8.24
CA SER A 131 7.06 6.96 -7.61
C SER A 131 5.71 7.26 -6.96
N ALA A 132 4.77 6.37 -7.17
CA ALA A 132 3.54 6.28 -6.41
C ALA A 132 3.70 5.21 -5.31
N TYR A 133 3.20 5.49 -4.13
CA TYR A 133 3.22 4.57 -2.98
C TYR A 133 1.80 4.22 -2.59
N LEU A 134 1.45 2.94 -2.67
CA LEU A 134 0.16 2.47 -2.17
C LEU A 134 0.22 2.38 -0.64
N TRP A 135 -0.36 3.35 0.04
CA TRP A 135 -0.32 3.43 1.49
C TRP A 135 -1.37 2.55 2.15
N PHE A 136 -2.61 2.68 1.71
CA PHE A 136 -3.71 1.84 2.17
C PHE A 136 -4.49 1.27 0.99
N SER A 137 -4.98 0.05 1.14
CA SER A 137 -5.96 -0.51 0.22
C SER A 137 -6.84 -1.52 0.95
N GLY A 138 -8.10 -1.57 0.58
CA GLY A 138 -9.02 -2.51 1.19
C GLY A 138 -10.30 -2.68 0.38
N GLY A 139 -11.07 -3.70 0.74
CA GLY A 139 -12.36 -3.93 0.14
C GLY A 139 -13.19 -4.94 0.91
N MET A 140 -14.48 -4.74 0.93
CA MET A 140 -15.48 -5.55 1.62
C MET A 140 -15.73 -6.87 0.88
N ARG A 141 -14.67 -7.67 0.70
CA ARG A 141 -14.67 -8.90 -0.11
C ARG A 141 -15.72 -9.92 0.31
N LYS A 142 -16.00 -10.04 1.62
CA LYS A 142 -16.98 -11.03 2.11
C LYS A 142 -18.41 -10.67 1.67
N THR A 143 -18.75 -9.39 1.69
CA THR A 143 -20.09 -8.89 1.36
C THR A 143 -20.28 -8.71 -0.15
N TYR A 144 -19.22 -8.29 -0.86
CA TYR A 144 -19.25 -7.94 -2.27
C TYR A 144 -18.25 -8.79 -3.07
N ALA A 145 -18.37 -10.12 -2.95
CA ALA A 145 -17.41 -11.06 -3.54
C ALA A 145 -17.33 -10.95 -5.07
N LEU A 146 -18.45 -10.75 -5.74
CA LEU A 146 -18.55 -10.69 -7.20
C LEU A 146 -18.05 -9.36 -7.79
N GLN A 147 -17.97 -8.30 -7.00
CA GLN A 147 -17.47 -6.98 -7.38
C GLN A 147 -15.96 -6.85 -7.24
N TYR A 148 -15.29 -7.80 -6.58
CA TYR A 148 -13.83 -7.82 -6.37
C TYR A 148 -13.24 -6.50 -5.85
N PRO A 149 -13.82 -5.85 -4.81
CA PRO A 149 -13.52 -4.46 -4.48
C PRO A 149 -12.06 -4.20 -4.12
N GLY A 150 -11.39 -5.11 -3.40
CA GLY A 150 -9.96 -4.96 -3.08
C GLY A 150 -9.04 -5.13 -4.29
N ILE A 151 -9.48 -5.87 -5.32
CA ILE A 151 -8.73 -6.02 -6.57
C ILE A 151 -8.88 -4.75 -7.41
N LEU A 152 -10.09 -4.23 -7.53
CA LEU A 152 -10.36 -2.98 -8.26
C LEU A 152 -9.65 -1.79 -7.62
N ALA A 153 -9.56 -1.75 -6.29
CA ALA A 153 -8.85 -0.71 -5.55
C ALA A 153 -7.35 -0.65 -5.90
N VAL A 154 -6.69 -1.81 -5.96
CA VAL A 154 -5.27 -1.90 -6.33
C VAL A 154 -5.05 -1.67 -7.82
N TRP A 155 -5.91 -2.25 -8.65
CA TRP A 155 -5.86 -2.04 -10.09
C TRP A 155 -5.89 -0.55 -10.45
N TYR A 156 -6.87 0.17 -9.92
CA TYR A 156 -7.04 1.58 -10.28
C TYR A 156 -5.87 2.45 -9.82
N ALA A 157 -5.28 2.15 -8.67
CA ALA A 157 -4.07 2.83 -8.22
C ALA A 157 -2.89 2.65 -9.19
N LEU A 158 -2.69 1.44 -9.73
CA LEU A 158 -1.67 1.15 -10.74
C LEU A 158 -1.99 1.85 -12.07
N HIS A 159 -3.24 1.77 -12.50
CA HIS A 159 -3.73 2.40 -13.72
C HIS A 159 -3.55 3.93 -13.67
N ASP A 160 -4.03 4.59 -12.62
CA ASP A 160 -3.90 6.04 -12.44
C ASP A 160 -2.43 6.48 -12.35
N ALA A 161 -1.60 5.76 -11.60
CA ALA A 161 -0.17 6.05 -11.51
C ALA A 161 0.51 5.98 -12.89
N LYS A 162 0.16 4.98 -13.71
CA LYS A 162 0.64 4.87 -15.10
C LYS A 162 0.16 6.03 -15.97
N GLN A 163 -1.13 6.36 -15.93
CA GLN A 163 -1.73 7.45 -16.71
C GLN A 163 -1.11 8.81 -16.37
N ARG A 164 -0.65 9.00 -15.13
CA ARG A 164 0.03 10.22 -14.68
C ARG A 164 1.53 10.23 -14.97
N GLY A 165 2.07 9.19 -15.60
CA GLY A 165 3.48 9.13 -15.98
C GLY A 165 4.43 8.75 -14.83
N TYR A 166 3.95 8.22 -13.71
CA TYR A 166 4.83 7.71 -12.68
C TYR A 166 5.60 6.49 -13.18
N HIS A 167 6.88 6.42 -12.84
CA HIS A 167 7.75 5.33 -13.27
C HIS A 167 7.47 4.06 -12.47
N HIS A 168 7.10 4.19 -11.20
CA HIS A 168 6.91 3.05 -10.30
C HIS A 168 5.66 3.20 -9.44
N LEU A 169 5.05 2.05 -9.09
CA LEU A 169 4.17 1.96 -7.93
C LEU A 169 4.76 0.97 -6.93
N GLU A 170 4.84 1.40 -5.67
CA GLU A 170 5.44 0.68 -4.56
C GLU A 170 4.38 0.15 -3.59
N PHE A 171 4.45 -1.14 -3.27
CA PHE A 171 3.73 -1.77 -2.17
C PHE A 171 4.70 -1.90 -0.99
N MET A 172 4.60 -1.02 -0.01
CA MET A 172 5.64 -0.77 0.98
C MET A 172 5.79 -1.81 2.08
N ASP A 173 4.75 -2.58 2.39
CA ASP A 173 4.73 -3.49 3.54
C ASP A 173 4.22 -4.87 3.13
N VAL A 174 5.11 -5.66 2.57
CA VAL A 174 4.77 -7.02 2.13
C VAL A 174 5.45 -8.12 2.97
N GLY A 175 5.93 -7.75 4.15
CA GLY A 175 6.40 -8.65 5.19
C GLY A 175 7.86 -9.07 5.08
N LEU A 176 8.24 -10.03 5.92
CA LEU A 176 9.60 -10.57 6.01
C LEU A 176 9.88 -11.54 4.86
N PRO A 177 11.15 -11.59 4.35
CA PRO A 177 11.51 -12.43 3.21
C PRO A 177 11.25 -13.92 3.44
N PHE A 178 11.50 -14.43 4.62
CA PHE A 178 11.43 -15.85 4.98
C PHE A 178 10.05 -16.32 5.49
N ARG A 179 9.05 -15.43 5.56
CA ARG A 179 7.69 -15.78 5.98
C ARG A 179 6.70 -15.68 4.84
N LYS A 180 5.77 -16.64 4.74
CA LYS A 180 4.60 -16.50 3.88
C LYS A 180 3.81 -15.27 4.28
N HIS A 181 3.37 -14.48 3.30
CA HIS A 181 2.64 -13.26 3.54
C HIS A 181 1.54 -13.09 2.47
N GLY A 182 0.30 -13.31 2.88
CA GLY A 182 -0.84 -13.34 1.95
C GLY A 182 -1.05 -12.05 1.17
N TYR A 183 -0.71 -10.89 1.77
CA TYR A 183 -0.75 -9.62 1.03
C TYR A 183 0.33 -9.56 -0.05
N ARG A 184 1.53 -10.08 0.20
CA ARG A 184 2.61 -10.18 -0.80
C ARG A 184 2.17 -11.02 -1.99
N GLU A 185 1.61 -12.21 -1.76
CA GLU A 185 1.07 -13.07 -2.81
C GLU A 185 -0.07 -12.39 -3.58
N PHE A 186 -0.89 -11.63 -2.88
CA PHE A 186 -1.98 -10.87 -3.48
C PHE A 186 -1.45 -9.78 -4.42
N VAL A 187 -0.46 -8.97 -4.02
CA VAL A 187 0.05 -7.87 -4.85
C VAL A 187 0.95 -8.35 -5.98
N LEU A 188 1.70 -9.44 -5.80
CA LEU A 188 2.52 -10.03 -6.87
C LEU A 188 1.71 -10.46 -8.09
N ARG A 189 0.42 -10.74 -7.93
CA ARG A 189 -0.46 -11.06 -9.08
C ARG A 189 -0.79 -9.84 -9.95
N PHE A 190 -0.46 -8.64 -9.52
CA PHE A 190 -0.49 -7.42 -10.33
C PHE A 190 0.86 -7.15 -11.02
N GLY A 191 1.75 -8.13 -11.05
CA GLY A 191 3.11 -7.99 -11.51
C GLY A 191 4.00 -7.36 -10.44
N GLY A 192 5.15 -6.87 -10.87
CA GLY A 192 6.13 -6.26 -9.98
C GLY A 192 7.16 -7.25 -9.45
N LYS A 193 8.24 -6.70 -8.93
CA LYS A 193 9.37 -7.45 -8.39
C LYS A 193 9.51 -7.20 -6.90
N GLN A 194 9.87 -8.25 -6.15
CA GLN A 194 10.22 -8.11 -4.75
C GLN A 194 11.57 -7.42 -4.62
N ILE A 195 11.61 -6.41 -3.76
CA ILE A 195 12.83 -5.66 -3.45
C ILE A 195 13.04 -5.71 -1.94
N SER A 196 14.25 -6.03 -1.52
CA SER A 196 14.63 -5.97 -0.11
C SER A 196 14.89 -4.54 0.31
N THR A 197 14.35 -4.17 1.45
CA THR A 197 14.62 -2.92 2.15
C THR A 197 15.10 -3.23 3.55
N ARG A 198 15.51 -2.21 4.28
CA ARG A 198 15.88 -2.33 5.68
C ARG A 198 14.96 -1.49 6.54
N ARG A 199 14.53 -2.09 7.65
CA ARG A 199 13.93 -1.37 8.76
C ARG A 199 14.93 -1.36 9.90
N TRP A 200 15.13 -0.19 10.46
CA TRP A 200 16.06 0.02 11.56
C TRP A 200 15.27 0.15 12.84
N PHE A 201 15.73 -0.55 13.86
CA PHE A 201 15.09 -0.60 15.16
C PHE A 201 16.08 -0.25 16.25
N ARG A 202 15.60 0.49 17.25
CA ARG A 202 16.31 0.75 18.50
C ARG A 202 15.32 0.73 19.65
N PHE A 203 15.57 -0.10 20.65
CA PHE A 203 14.80 -0.14 21.89
C PHE A 203 15.40 0.80 22.93
N LYS A 204 14.62 1.14 23.95
CA LYS A 204 15.06 1.97 25.08
C LYS A 204 16.16 1.25 25.90
N TRP A 205 16.07 -0.06 26.00
CA TRP A 205 17.00 -0.87 26.81
C TRP A 205 18.24 -1.25 25.99
N GLU A 206 19.42 -0.77 26.41
CA GLU A 206 20.66 -1.01 25.67
C GLU A 206 21.11 -2.48 25.67
N TRP A 207 20.87 -3.21 26.77
CA TRP A 207 21.18 -4.64 26.82
C TRP A 207 20.43 -5.42 25.74
N LEU A 208 19.14 -5.09 25.53
CA LEU A 208 18.30 -5.70 24.50
C LEU A 208 18.81 -5.33 23.09
N ASN A 209 19.19 -4.07 22.87
CA ASN A 209 19.77 -3.65 21.60
C ASN A 209 21.05 -4.43 21.29
N ARG A 210 21.98 -4.55 22.26
CA ARG A 210 23.23 -5.30 22.07
C ARG A 210 22.98 -6.77 21.73
N MET A 211 22.01 -7.40 22.40
CA MET A 211 21.62 -8.78 22.10
C MET A 211 21.06 -8.91 20.68
N LEU A 212 20.16 -8.01 20.28
CA LEU A 212 19.51 -8.04 18.96
C LEU A 212 20.49 -7.67 17.84
N ILE A 213 21.43 -6.76 18.07
CA ILE A 213 22.52 -6.47 17.13
C ILE A 213 23.29 -7.76 16.82
N LYS A 214 23.74 -8.50 17.83
CA LYS A 214 24.44 -9.78 17.63
C LYS A 214 23.63 -10.86 16.91
N MET A 215 22.30 -10.82 17.05
CA MET A 215 21.43 -11.82 16.43
C MET A 215 21.09 -11.51 14.96
N TYR A 216 21.10 -10.25 14.57
CA TYR A 216 20.71 -9.79 13.21
C TYR A 216 21.91 -9.29 12.36
N GLU A 217 23.10 -9.31 12.89
CA GLU A 217 24.36 -9.13 12.19
C GLU A 217 24.94 -10.45 11.72
#